data_89fdfed9c651901b3c44ab5e7c006fa6
#
_entry.id   89fdfed9c651901b3c44ab5e7c006fa6
#
_cell.length_a   1.000
_cell.length_b   1.000
_cell.length_c   1.000
_cell.angle_alpha   90.00
_cell.angle_beta   90.00
_cell.angle_gamma   90.00
#
_symmetry.space_group_name_H-M   'P 1'
#
loop_
_entity.id
_entity.type
_entity.pdbx_description
1 polymer ?
#
loop_
_entity_poly.entity_id
_entity_poly.type
_entity_poly.pdbx_seq_one_letter_code
_entity_poly.pdbx_strand_id
1 'polypeptide(L)'
;MIKYYRTMDHQIHEISEPMEGTWISLIHPTAAELAKIATDYKIDIDDLRAPLDEEERSHIEVEEGYTLFIVDVPTTEERKEKEYFLTIPCGIILTEKVIITVCLEDTAGFEISGHLKGQDLSCRSFIGMHPCICSICESLIRRVILLRSSFIFQQRTRN
;
A
#
# COMPACT_ATOMS: atom_id res chain seq x y z
N MET A 1 -8.12 -5.66 -10.17
CA MET A 1 -9.23 -5.87 -9.18
C MET A 1 -9.16 -4.78 -8.12
N ILE A 2 -10.30 -4.11 -7.83
CA ILE A 2 -10.40 -3.05 -6.81
C ILE A 2 -11.09 -3.60 -5.58
N LYS A 3 -10.52 -3.37 -4.40
CA LYS A 3 -11.14 -3.64 -3.11
C LYS A 3 -11.15 -2.38 -2.26
N TYR A 4 -12.15 -2.23 -1.43
CA TYR A 4 -12.31 -1.09 -0.53
C TYR A 4 -12.32 -1.57 0.91
N TYR A 5 -11.55 -0.92 1.76
CA TYR A 5 -11.43 -1.28 3.17
C TYR A 5 -11.63 -0.06 4.07
N ARG A 6 -12.17 -0.29 5.24
CA ARG A 6 -12.33 0.74 6.25
C ARG A 6 -12.07 0.19 7.65
N THR A 7 -11.45 1.00 8.49
CA THR A 7 -11.29 0.68 9.91
C THR A 7 -12.57 1.04 10.65
N MET A 8 -13.18 0.03 11.29
CA MET A 8 -14.32 0.17 12.21
C MET A 8 -14.00 -0.64 13.47
N ASP A 9 -14.20 -0.06 14.64
CA ASP A 9 -13.92 -0.71 15.94
C ASP A 9 -12.51 -1.34 16.04
N HIS A 10 -11.49 -0.63 15.54
CA HIS A 10 -10.09 -1.07 15.47
C HIS A 10 -9.84 -2.32 14.62
N GLN A 11 -10.79 -2.69 13.78
CA GLN A 11 -10.65 -3.77 12.79
C GLN A 11 -10.86 -3.24 11.39
N ILE A 12 -10.19 -3.85 10.41
CA ILE A 12 -10.34 -3.50 9.01
C ILE A 12 -11.41 -4.41 8.39
N HIS A 13 -12.40 -3.77 7.80
CA HIS A 13 -13.52 -4.44 7.13
C HIS A 13 -13.53 -4.09 5.66
N GLU A 14 -13.81 -5.07 4.81
CA GLU A 14 -14.10 -4.83 3.40
C GLU A 14 -15.49 -4.19 3.27
N ILE A 15 -15.59 -3.16 2.43
CA ILE A 15 -16.82 -2.43 2.16
C ILE A 15 -17.10 -2.41 0.65
N SER A 16 -18.37 -2.26 0.27
CA SER A 16 -18.77 -2.32 -1.15
C SER A 16 -18.55 -1.01 -1.91
N GLU A 17 -18.55 0.13 -1.22
CA GLU A 17 -18.42 1.44 -1.83
C GLU A 17 -17.43 2.32 -1.06
N PRO A 18 -16.62 3.13 -1.76
CA PRO A 18 -15.65 4.02 -1.11
C PRO A 18 -16.36 5.20 -0.46
N MET A 19 -15.83 5.61 0.69
CA MET A 19 -16.23 6.81 1.41
C MET A 19 -15.01 7.48 2.03
N GLU A 20 -15.17 8.60 2.68
CA GLU A 20 -14.06 9.26 3.38
C GLU A 20 -13.44 8.36 4.45
N GLY A 21 -12.11 8.26 4.48
CA GLY A 21 -11.38 7.36 5.35
C GLY A 21 -11.27 5.92 4.82
N THR A 22 -11.57 5.68 3.52
CA THR A 22 -11.40 4.37 2.88
C THR A 22 -9.96 4.15 2.46
N TRP A 23 -9.51 2.91 2.59
CA TRP A 23 -8.35 2.40 1.89
C TRP A 23 -8.81 1.65 0.64
N ILE A 24 -8.31 2.08 -0.53
CA ILE A 24 -8.59 1.51 -1.85
C ILE A 24 -7.38 0.66 -2.25
N SER A 25 -7.57 -0.63 -2.43
CA SER A 25 -6.52 -1.56 -2.85
C SER A 25 -6.72 -1.94 -4.30
N LEU A 26 -5.73 -1.63 -5.13
CA LEU A 26 -5.65 -1.96 -6.54
C LEU A 26 -4.61 -3.07 -6.72
N ILE A 27 -5.07 -4.29 -6.99
CA ILE A 27 -4.22 -5.44 -7.25
C ILE A 27 -4.37 -5.83 -8.71
N HIS A 28 -3.26 -5.81 -9.45
CA HIS A 28 -3.24 -6.06 -10.89
C HIS A 28 -4.38 -5.33 -11.60
N PRO A 29 -4.46 -3.98 -11.48
CA PRO A 29 -5.59 -3.23 -12.01
C PRO A 29 -5.61 -3.20 -13.54
N THR A 30 -6.80 -3.16 -14.11
CA THR A 30 -6.99 -2.91 -15.53
C THR A 30 -6.84 -1.42 -15.86
N ALA A 31 -6.58 -1.10 -17.13
CA ALA A 31 -6.50 0.30 -17.57
C ALA A 31 -7.80 1.08 -17.27
N ALA A 32 -8.98 0.42 -17.34
CA ALA A 32 -10.25 1.05 -17.02
C ALA A 32 -10.39 1.34 -15.52
N GLU A 33 -9.89 0.46 -14.65
CA GLU A 33 -9.87 0.66 -13.19
C GLU A 33 -8.94 1.82 -12.82
N LEU A 34 -7.75 1.91 -13.43
CA LEU A 34 -6.83 3.03 -13.23
C LEU A 34 -7.44 4.35 -13.68
N ALA A 35 -8.03 4.41 -14.88
CA ALA A 35 -8.65 5.61 -15.41
C ALA A 35 -9.80 6.10 -14.52
N LYS A 36 -10.58 5.17 -13.95
CA LYS A 36 -11.65 5.51 -13.00
C LYS A 36 -11.08 6.17 -11.75
N ILE A 37 -10.08 5.54 -11.11
CA ILE A 37 -9.46 6.07 -9.89
C ILE A 37 -8.76 7.41 -10.16
N ALA A 38 -8.04 7.55 -11.28
CA ALA A 38 -7.42 8.80 -11.70
C ALA A 38 -8.44 9.95 -11.77
N THR A 39 -9.60 9.68 -12.37
CA THR A 39 -10.67 10.67 -12.52
C THR A 39 -11.36 10.99 -11.20
N ASP A 40 -11.72 9.96 -10.41
CA ASP A 40 -12.49 10.12 -9.18
C ASP A 40 -11.68 10.85 -8.09
N TYR A 41 -10.38 10.66 -8.04
CA TYR A 41 -9.49 11.22 -7.00
C TYR A 41 -8.52 12.29 -7.50
N LYS A 42 -8.59 12.66 -8.79
CA LYS A 42 -7.72 13.66 -9.45
C LYS A 42 -6.23 13.35 -9.30
N ILE A 43 -5.87 12.10 -9.53
CA ILE A 43 -4.51 11.60 -9.48
C ILE A 43 -4.02 11.45 -10.92
N ASP A 44 -2.74 11.76 -11.18
CA ASP A 44 -2.15 11.51 -12.48
C ASP A 44 -2.17 10.00 -12.77
N ILE A 45 -2.55 9.64 -14.00
CA ILE A 45 -2.66 8.24 -14.39
C ILE A 45 -1.28 7.58 -14.48
N ASP A 46 -0.23 8.36 -14.75
CA ASP A 46 1.13 7.86 -14.85
C ASP A 46 1.66 7.51 -13.44
N ASP A 47 1.30 8.26 -12.41
CA ASP A 47 1.59 7.95 -11.00
C ASP A 47 0.90 6.67 -10.51
N LEU A 48 -0.30 6.40 -11.02
CA LEU A 48 -0.99 5.14 -10.76
C LEU A 48 -0.38 3.95 -11.52
N ARG A 49 0.30 4.22 -12.63
CA ARG A 49 0.96 3.19 -13.44
C ARG A 49 2.38 2.88 -13.00
N ALA A 50 3.10 3.87 -12.48
CA ALA A 50 4.49 3.71 -12.08
C ALA A 50 4.74 2.47 -11.20
N PRO A 51 3.92 2.14 -10.17
CA PRO A 51 4.11 0.94 -9.38
C PRO A 51 3.86 -0.39 -10.13
N LEU A 52 3.36 -0.33 -11.35
CA LEU A 52 3.12 -1.52 -12.19
C LEU A 52 4.29 -1.83 -13.12
N ASP A 53 5.34 -1.02 -13.09
CA ASP A 53 6.63 -1.30 -13.73
C ASP A 53 7.55 -1.98 -12.71
N GLU A 54 7.96 -3.21 -12.98
CA GLU A 54 8.83 -3.99 -12.07
C GLU A 54 10.23 -3.36 -11.89
N GLU A 55 10.65 -2.49 -12.81
CA GLU A 55 11.92 -1.77 -12.76
C GLU A 55 11.83 -0.42 -12.02
N GLU A 56 10.63 -0.01 -11.59
CA GLU A 56 10.42 1.26 -10.89
C GLU A 56 11.15 1.28 -9.54
N ARG A 57 11.77 2.40 -9.24
CA ARG A 57 12.59 2.55 -8.03
C ARG A 57 11.81 3.18 -6.89
N SER A 58 12.12 2.76 -5.68
CA SER A 58 11.56 3.37 -4.48
C SER A 58 11.87 4.87 -4.40
N HIS A 59 10.85 5.71 -4.37
CA HIS A 59 10.94 7.16 -4.25
C HIS A 59 9.68 7.76 -3.63
N ILE A 60 9.71 9.08 -3.41
CA ILE A 60 8.56 9.84 -2.89
C ILE A 60 8.36 11.04 -3.80
N GLU A 61 7.13 11.24 -4.26
CA GLU A 61 6.71 12.41 -5.02
C GLU A 61 5.57 13.13 -4.31
N VAL A 62 5.65 14.45 -4.29
CA VAL A 62 4.63 15.31 -3.65
C VAL A 62 3.96 16.12 -4.73
N GLU A 63 2.69 15.82 -4.96
CA GLU A 63 1.87 16.46 -5.96
C GLU A 63 0.77 17.33 -5.35
N GLU A 64 0.10 18.11 -6.16
CA GLU A 64 -1.03 18.92 -5.69
C GLU A 64 -2.24 18.03 -5.34
N GLY A 65 -2.49 17.87 -4.04
CA GLY A 65 -3.64 17.10 -3.51
C GLY A 65 -3.32 15.66 -3.12
N TYR A 66 -2.12 15.16 -3.38
CA TYR A 66 -1.70 13.83 -2.92
C TYR A 66 -0.18 13.71 -2.80
N THR A 67 0.26 12.65 -2.12
CA THR A 67 1.67 12.24 -2.08
C THR A 67 1.77 10.78 -2.49
N LEU A 68 2.64 10.50 -3.45
CA LEU A 68 2.97 9.16 -3.91
C LEU A 68 4.22 8.66 -3.18
N PHE A 69 4.15 7.44 -2.67
CA PHE A 69 5.29 6.67 -2.18
C PHE A 69 5.39 5.41 -3.03
N ILE A 70 6.52 5.16 -3.65
CA ILE A 70 6.85 3.87 -4.24
C ILE A 70 7.84 3.17 -3.34
N VAL A 71 7.50 1.95 -2.92
CA VAL A 71 8.30 1.14 -2.01
C VAL A 71 8.44 -0.28 -2.53
N ASP A 72 9.60 -0.88 -2.32
CA ASP A 72 9.82 -2.28 -2.66
C ASP A 72 9.22 -3.18 -1.59
N VAL A 73 8.31 -4.07 -1.98
CA VAL A 73 7.73 -5.08 -1.10
C VAL A 73 8.23 -6.47 -1.50
N PRO A 74 8.59 -7.31 -0.52
CA PRO A 74 9.04 -8.67 -0.81
C PRO A 74 7.87 -9.54 -1.29
N THR A 75 8.11 -10.33 -2.33
CA THR A 75 7.23 -11.38 -2.81
C THR A 75 8.00 -12.69 -2.99
N THR A 76 7.28 -13.78 -3.16
CA THR A 76 7.85 -15.09 -3.43
C THR A 76 7.38 -15.63 -4.76
N GLU A 77 8.31 -16.07 -5.60
CA GLU A 77 7.99 -16.76 -6.84
C GLU A 77 8.41 -18.22 -6.73
N GLU A 78 7.51 -19.13 -7.02
CA GLU A 78 7.80 -20.55 -7.08
C GLU A 78 8.25 -20.95 -8.50
N ARG A 79 9.54 -21.34 -8.64
CA ARG A 79 10.09 -21.87 -9.89
C ARG A 79 10.70 -23.24 -9.64
N LYS A 80 10.24 -24.28 -10.33
CA LYS A 80 10.80 -25.65 -10.29
C LYS A 80 10.95 -26.17 -8.84
N GLU A 81 9.89 -26.11 -8.06
CA GLU A 81 9.86 -26.56 -6.65
C GLU A 81 10.82 -25.81 -5.70
N LYS A 82 11.27 -24.62 -6.08
CA LYS A 82 12.07 -23.73 -5.24
C LYS A 82 11.41 -22.36 -5.12
N GLU A 83 11.36 -21.85 -3.91
CA GLU A 83 10.92 -20.48 -3.63
C GLU A 83 12.07 -19.51 -3.88
N TYR A 84 11.80 -18.50 -4.69
CA TYR A 84 12.69 -17.36 -4.91
C TYR A 84 12.07 -16.12 -4.28
N PHE A 85 12.87 -15.40 -3.52
CA PHE A 85 12.47 -14.13 -2.94
C PHE A 85 12.82 -13.01 -3.90
N LEU A 86 11.82 -12.23 -4.27
CA LEU A 86 11.92 -11.08 -5.15
C LEU A 86 11.36 -9.85 -4.44
N THR A 87 11.57 -8.68 -4.99
CA THR A 87 10.87 -7.46 -4.59
C THR A 87 10.10 -6.91 -5.79
N ILE A 88 8.92 -6.40 -5.52
CA ILE A 88 8.09 -5.71 -6.52
C ILE A 88 7.73 -4.33 -6.00
N PRO A 89 7.58 -3.33 -6.88
CA PRO A 89 7.11 -2.02 -6.50
C PRO A 89 5.67 -2.06 -5.98
N CYS A 90 5.41 -1.28 -4.95
CA CYS A 90 4.07 -1.01 -4.43
C CYS A 90 3.91 0.49 -4.26
N GLY A 91 2.94 1.07 -4.97
CA GLY A 91 2.57 2.47 -4.82
C GLY A 91 1.61 2.65 -3.65
N ILE A 92 1.88 3.68 -2.84
CA ILE A 92 1.00 4.14 -1.77
C ILE A 92 0.71 5.59 -2.02
N ILE A 93 -0.51 5.92 -2.38
CA ILE A 93 -0.95 7.28 -2.65
C ILE A 93 -1.81 7.77 -1.48
N LEU A 94 -1.35 8.84 -0.86
CA LEU A 94 -2.03 9.48 0.25
C LEU A 94 -2.75 10.74 -0.24
N THR A 95 -4.05 10.77 -0.13
CA THR A 95 -4.87 11.95 -0.35
C THR A 95 -5.44 12.47 0.99
N GLU A 96 -6.10 13.60 0.99
CA GLU A 96 -6.80 14.10 2.19
C GLU A 96 -7.94 13.18 2.65
N LYS A 97 -8.54 12.40 1.75
CA LYS A 97 -9.78 11.63 2.00
C LYS A 97 -9.60 10.13 2.00
N VAL A 98 -8.66 9.60 1.22
CA VAL A 98 -8.47 8.17 1.04
C VAL A 98 -6.98 7.82 0.94
N ILE A 99 -6.67 6.55 1.23
CA ILE A 99 -5.39 5.94 0.88
C ILE A 99 -5.63 5.00 -0.30
N ILE A 100 -4.73 5.02 -1.29
CA ILE A 100 -4.79 4.11 -2.43
C ILE A 100 -3.49 3.34 -2.49
N THR A 101 -3.57 2.02 -2.61
CA THR A 101 -2.40 1.18 -2.87
C THR A 101 -2.52 0.54 -4.24
N VAL A 102 -1.42 0.50 -4.97
CA VAL A 102 -1.33 -0.10 -6.30
C VAL A 102 -0.17 -1.09 -6.32
N CYS A 103 -0.44 -2.34 -6.68
CA CYS A 103 0.57 -3.37 -6.75
C CYS A 103 0.25 -4.38 -7.87
N LEU A 104 1.29 -5.01 -8.44
CA LEU A 104 1.13 -6.06 -9.45
C LEU A 104 0.56 -7.36 -8.89
N GLU A 105 0.92 -7.70 -7.65
CA GLU A 105 0.52 -8.96 -7.02
C GLU A 105 -0.21 -8.73 -5.71
N ASP A 106 -1.09 -9.67 -5.38
CA ASP A 106 -1.63 -9.78 -4.03
C ASP A 106 -0.50 -10.30 -3.15
N THR A 107 0.26 -9.37 -2.59
CA THR A 107 1.26 -9.74 -1.60
C THR A 107 0.52 -10.25 -0.36
N ALA A 108 0.40 -11.58 -0.24
CA ALA A 108 -0.28 -12.28 0.86
C ALA A 108 0.21 -11.86 2.27
N GLY A 109 1.29 -11.09 2.34
CA GLY A 109 1.76 -10.39 3.53
C GLY A 109 1.00 -9.11 3.88
N PHE A 110 0.16 -8.59 2.99
CA PHE A 110 -0.79 -7.52 3.27
C PHE A 110 -2.11 -8.02 3.88
N GLU A 111 -2.14 -9.26 4.37
CA GLU A 111 -3.18 -9.62 5.32
C GLU A 111 -3.11 -8.68 6.52
N ILE A 112 -4.00 -7.71 6.50
CA ILE A 112 -4.25 -6.81 7.62
C ILE A 112 -5.02 -7.62 8.66
N SER A 113 -4.37 -8.61 9.24
CA SER A 113 -4.89 -9.26 10.44
C SER A 113 -4.80 -8.25 11.57
N GLY A 114 -5.97 -7.65 11.86
CA GLY A 114 -6.14 -6.59 12.83
C GLY A 114 -5.79 -6.96 14.25
N HIS A 115 -4.51 -6.90 14.58
CA HIS A 115 -4.04 -6.79 15.94
C HIS A 115 -3.22 -5.51 16.10
N LEU A 116 -3.89 -4.37 15.93
CA LEU A 116 -3.38 -3.10 16.45
C LEU A 116 -3.61 -3.10 17.97
N LYS A 117 -2.78 -3.83 18.71
CA LYS A 117 -2.61 -3.58 20.13
C LYS A 117 -1.77 -2.32 20.30
N GLY A 118 -2.44 -1.29 20.79
CA GLY A 118 -2.00 0.00 21.21
C GLY A 118 -0.51 0.20 21.47
N GLN A 119 0.10 1.06 20.68
CA GLN A 119 1.11 2.01 21.13
C GLN A 119 1.04 3.23 20.19
N ASP A 120 0.73 4.37 20.81
CA ASP A 120 0.72 5.71 20.27
C ASP A 120 2.04 6.02 19.54
N LEU A 121 2.04 5.91 18.23
CA LEU A 121 2.97 6.67 17.39
C LEU A 121 2.17 7.83 16.82
N SER A 122 2.35 8.99 17.43
CA SER A 122 1.62 10.19 17.07
C SER A 122 1.94 10.63 15.65
N CYS A 123 1.14 10.18 14.69
CA CYS A 123 1.03 10.74 13.35
C CYS A 123 0.42 12.16 13.36
N ARG A 124 0.55 12.89 14.47
CA ARG A 124 0.12 14.28 14.60
C ARG A 124 0.87 15.26 13.69
N SER A 125 1.91 14.79 12.98
CA SER A 125 2.69 15.63 12.06
C SER A 125 2.14 15.69 10.64
N PHE A 126 1.21 14.84 10.24
CA PHE A 126 0.49 14.97 8.97
C PHE A 126 -0.76 15.79 9.17
N ILE A 127 -0.57 17.11 9.13
CA ILE A 127 -1.61 18.12 9.30
C ILE A 127 -2.72 17.90 8.27
N GLY A 128 -3.93 17.54 8.75
CA GLY A 128 -5.16 17.51 7.97
C GLY A 128 -5.72 16.14 7.61
N MET A 129 -5.03 15.02 7.88
CA MET A 129 -5.55 13.69 7.54
C MET A 129 -6.60 13.18 8.54
N HIS A 130 -7.62 12.51 8.01
CA HIS A 130 -8.65 11.86 8.83
C HIS A 130 -8.02 10.80 9.75
N PRO A 131 -8.42 10.66 11.03
CA PRO A 131 -7.82 9.71 11.98
C PRO A 131 -7.79 8.26 11.50
N CYS A 132 -8.77 7.85 10.68
CA CYS A 132 -8.87 6.52 10.09
C CYS A 132 -7.76 6.27 9.05
N ILE A 133 -7.43 7.28 8.26
CA ILE A 133 -6.34 7.26 7.27
C ILE A 133 -5.00 7.12 7.98
N CYS A 134 -4.81 7.85 9.07
CA CYS A 134 -3.59 7.79 9.88
C CYS A 134 -3.31 6.38 10.39
N SER A 135 -4.33 5.69 10.94
CA SER A 135 -4.20 4.32 11.43
C SER A 135 -3.83 3.30 10.33
N ILE A 136 -4.44 3.41 9.15
CA ILE A 136 -4.13 2.54 8.00
C ILE A 136 -2.72 2.84 7.47
N CYS A 137 -2.35 4.11 7.34
CA CYS A 137 -1.04 4.53 6.89
C CYS A 137 0.08 4.03 7.81
N GLU A 138 -0.09 4.15 9.13
CA GLU A 138 0.85 3.59 10.11
C GLU A 138 0.98 2.06 9.98
N SER A 139 -0.13 1.38 9.79
CA SER A 139 -0.14 -0.08 9.61
C SER A 139 0.63 -0.49 8.35
N LEU A 140 0.40 0.19 7.23
CA LEU A 140 1.07 -0.09 5.95
C LEU A 140 2.57 0.22 6.03
N ILE A 141 2.96 1.40 6.50
CA ILE A 141 4.36 1.82 6.60
C ILE A 141 5.13 0.91 7.57
N ARG A 142 4.57 0.58 8.74
CA ARG A 142 5.20 -0.35 9.68
C ARG A 142 5.43 -1.73 9.07
N ARG A 143 4.48 -2.26 8.29
CA ARG A 143 4.63 -3.56 7.64
C ARG A 143 5.69 -3.55 6.56
N VAL A 144 5.73 -2.52 5.73
CA VAL A 144 6.79 -2.33 4.73
C VAL A 144 8.17 -2.31 5.40
N ILE A 145 8.33 -1.58 6.51
CA ILE A 145 9.58 -1.53 7.27
C ILE A 145 9.92 -2.89 7.90
N LEU A 146 8.94 -3.58 8.49
CA LEU A 146 9.14 -4.88 9.12
C LEU A 146 9.48 -5.97 8.10
N LEU A 147 8.81 -6.00 6.95
CA LEU A 147 9.08 -6.93 5.87
C LEU A 147 10.49 -6.70 5.30
N ARG A 148 10.88 -5.46 5.10
CA ARG A 148 12.23 -5.11 4.64
C ARG A 148 13.32 -5.55 5.63
N SER A 149 13.11 -5.36 6.92
CA SER A 149 14.06 -5.81 7.96
C SER A 149 14.13 -7.33 8.07
N SER A 150 13.01 -8.03 7.99
CA SER A 150 12.98 -9.51 8.00
C SER A 150 13.67 -10.10 6.76
N PHE A 151 13.47 -9.49 5.59
CA PHE A 151 14.08 -9.88 4.34
C PHE A 151 15.63 -9.73 4.39
N ILE A 152 16.11 -8.59 4.88
CA ILE A 152 17.54 -8.33 5.06
C ILE A 152 18.17 -9.33 6.06
N PHE A 153 17.45 -9.68 7.12
CA PHE A 153 17.93 -10.64 8.11
C PHE A 153 18.03 -12.05 7.52
N GLN A 154 17.06 -12.50 6.72
CA GLN A 154 17.12 -13.82 6.06
C GLN A 154 18.22 -13.93 5.01
N GLN A 155 18.54 -12.86 4.29
CA GLN A 155 19.67 -12.86 3.36
C GLN A 155 21.02 -12.96 4.09
N ARG A 156 21.17 -12.35 5.27
CA ARG A 156 22.40 -12.43 6.08
C ARG A 156 22.66 -13.80 6.71
N THR A 157 21.64 -14.61 6.93
CA THR A 157 21.78 -15.95 7.53
C THR A 157 22.02 -17.07 6.50
N ARG A 158 22.00 -16.75 5.18
CA ARG A 158 22.24 -17.70 4.09
C ARG A 158 23.62 -17.56 3.43
N ASN A 159 24.43 -16.59 3.84
CA ASN A 159 25.85 -16.44 3.51
C ASN A 159 26.71 -16.83 4.71
#